data_278569e352a56b8aee0ade026d9641bd
#
_entry.id   278569e352a56b8aee0ade026d9641bd
#
_cell.length_a   1.000
_cell.length_b   1.000
_cell.length_c   1.000
_cell.angle_alpha   90.00
_cell.angle_beta   90.00
_cell.angle_gamma   90.00
#
_symmetry.space_group_name_H-M   'P 1'
#
loop_
_entity.id
_entity.type
_entity.pdbx_description
1 polymer ?
#
loop_
_entity_poly.entity_id
_entity_poly.type
_entity_poly.pdbx_seq_one_letter_code
_entity_poly.pdbx_strand_id
1 'polypeptide(L)'
;SQEIATAISGDLLSAGPRLVRLSLTAWDDDADGATFRSLLQWMATDTRSPEAIQNYATEQVAAPMAEALEQSGLSVASPRERATLAGSQLVGLAMIRYVLRLEPIASASIDHLAEVVGPTIQRYLTGDLGIGSDDGPLPEGAPRT
;
A
#
# COMPACT_ATOMS: atom_id res chain seq x y z
N SER A 1 -7.97 8.08 -3.85
CA SER A 1 -7.51 6.92 -4.58
C SER A 1 -7.19 7.17 -6.05
N GLN A 2 -7.43 8.40 -6.54
CA GLN A 2 -7.01 8.77 -7.89
C GLN A 2 -5.48 8.77 -8.03
N GLU A 3 -4.76 9.08 -6.96
CA GLU A 3 -3.31 9.01 -6.88
C GLU A 3 -2.82 7.58 -7.09
N ILE A 4 -3.49 6.59 -6.51
CA ILE A 4 -3.16 5.17 -6.68
C ILE A 4 -3.35 4.75 -8.13
N ALA A 5 -4.51 5.08 -8.72
CA ALA A 5 -4.80 4.77 -10.12
C ALA A 5 -3.78 5.44 -11.06
N THR A 6 -3.44 6.70 -10.81
CA THR A 6 -2.43 7.45 -11.57
C THR A 6 -1.05 6.82 -11.47
N ALA A 7 -0.64 6.41 -10.26
CA ALA A 7 0.66 5.79 -10.04
C ALA A 7 0.81 4.45 -10.78
N ILE A 8 -0.26 3.68 -10.87
CA ILE A 8 -0.26 2.33 -11.46
C ILE A 8 -0.59 2.36 -12.96
N SER A 9 -1.28 3.38 -13.46
CA SER A 9 -1.71 3.47 -14.86
C SER A 9 -0.57 3.62 -15.88
N GLY A 10 0.63 3.95 -15.44
CA GLY A 10 1.82 3.98 -16.27
C GLY A 10 2.49 2.61 -16.38
N ASP A 11 3.82 2.58 -16.35
CA ASP A 11 4.58 1.34 -16.30
C ASP A 11 4.46 0.70 -14.91
N LEU A 12 3.72 -0.42 -14.82
CA LEU A 12 3.51 -1.14 -13.55
C LEU A 12 4.83 -1.64 -12.94
N LEU A 13 5.83 -1.96 -13.75
CA LEU A 13 7.13 -2.44 -13.28
C LEU A 13 7.94 -1.36 -12.56
N SER A 14 7.56 -0.10 -12.66
CA SER A 14 8.19 1.03 -11.96
C SER A 14 7.19 1.82 -11.08
N ALA A 15 6.05 1.22 -10.75
CA ALA A 15 4.98 1.91 -10.03
C ALA A 15 5.31 2.18 -8.55
N GLY A 16 6.15 1.35 -7.92
CA GLY A 16 6.45 1.46 -6.49
C GLY A 16 6.93 2.86 -6.07
N PRO A 17 8.04 3.37 -6.63
CA PRO A 17 8.51 4.73 -6.32
C PRO A 17 7.51 5.82 -6.65
N ARG A 18 6.78 5.69 -7.78
CA ARG A 18 5.73 6.65 -8.14
C ARG A 18 4.60 6.67 -7.11
N LEU A 19 4.19 5.50 -6.65
CA LEU A 19 3.12 5.37 -5.65
C LEU A 19 3.52 6.06 -4.34
N VAL A 20 4.74 5.84 -3.87
CA VAL A 20 5.26 6.53 -2.68
C VAL A 20 5.28 8.04 -2.90
N ARG A 21 5.82 8.50 -4.01
CA ARG A 21 5.96 9.93 -4.31
C ARG A 21 4.61 10.63 -4.38
N LEU A 22 3.66 10.07 -5.12
CA LEU A 22 2.34 10.66 -5.28
C LEU A 22 1.55 10.64 -3.96
N SER A 23 1.62 9.55 -3.20
CA SER A 23 0.94 9.45 -1.91
C SER A 23 1.48 10.47 -0.90
N LEU A 24 2.80 10.55 -0.75
CA LEU A 24 3.40 11.49 0.20
C LEU A 24 3.20 12.95 -0.24
N THR A 25 3.26 13.25 -1.52
CA THR A 25 2.98 14.60 -2.03
C THR A 25 1.55 15.01 -1.70
N ALA A 26 0.57 14.14 -1.92
CA ALA A 26 -0.82 14.41 -1.60
C ALA A 26 -1.05 14.55 -0.08
N TRP A 27 -0.39 13.72 0.73
CA TRP A 27 -0.56 13.74 2.18
C TRP A 27 0.22 14.86 2.88
N ASP A 28 1.33 15.31 2.32
CA ASP A 28 2.07 16.48 2.82
C ASP A 28 1.34 17.79 2.49
N ASP A 29 0.47 17.82 1.49
CA ASP A 29 -0.31 19.01 1.14
C ASP A 29 -1.22 19.44 2.28
N ASP A 30 -1.20 20.74 2.64
CA ASP A 30 -1.93 21.26 3.79
C ASP A 30 -3.45 21.18 3.61
N ALA A 31 -3.95 21.38 2.39
CA ALA A 31 -5.38 21.35 2.10
C ALA A 31 -5.87 19.92 1.82
N ASP A 32 -5.23 19.21 0.90
CA ASP A 32 -5.67 17.89 0.44
C ASP A 32 -5.30 16.77 1.41
N GLY A 33 -4.18 16.92 2.12
CA GLY A 33 -3.68 15.93 3.07
C GLY A 33 -4.33 15.99 4.47
N ALA A 34 -4.97 17.11 4.84
CA ALA A 34 -5.49 17.30 6.19
C ALA A 34 -6.52 16.25 6.60
N THR A 35 -7.42 15.87 5.70
CA THR A 35 -8.46 14.86 5.96
C THR A 35 -7.82 13.49 6.21
N PHE A 36 -6.85 13.11 5.40
CA PHE A 36 -6.13 11.84 5.55
C PHE A 36 -5.34 11.79 6.86
N ARG A 37 -4.59 12.85 7.19
CA ARG A 37 -3.84 12.93 8.46
C ARG A 37 -4.75 12.88 9.67
N SER A 38 -5.90 13.58 9.62
CA SER A 38 -6.90 13.52 10.69
C SER A 38 -7.50 12.15 10.86
N LEU A 39 -7.75 11.44 9.76
CA LEU A 39 -8.21 10.06 9.78
C LEU A 39 -7.18 9.13 10.44
N LEU A 40 -5.91 9.25 10.09
CA LEU A 40 -4.84 8.47 10.72
C LEU A 40 -4.76 8.72 12.23
N GLN A 41 -4.86 9.97 12.66
CA GLN A 41 -4.85 10.32 14.08
C GLN A 41 -6.06 9.73 14.81
N TRP A 42 -7.23 9.81 14.18
CA TRP A 42 -8.44 9.20 14.73
C TRP A 42 -8.31 7.68 14.84
N MET A 43 -7.79 7.01 13.82
CA MET A 43 -7.53 5.57 13.83
C MET A 43 -6.57 5.14 14.95
N ALA A 44 -5.59 5.97 15.26
CA ALA A 44 -4.62 5.69 16.31
C ALA A 44 -5.21 5.84 17.71
N THR A 45 -6.30 6.60 17.88
CA THR A 45 -6.87 6.95 19.18
C THR A 45 -8.24 6.31 19.45
N ASP A 46 -9.00 5.99 18.42
CA ASP A 46 -10.35 5.41 18.54
C ASP A 46 -10.35 3.92 18.21
N THR A 47 -10.55 3.09 19.23
CA THR A 47 -10.62 1.64 19.10
C THR A 47 -12.06 1.12 18.97
N ARG A 48 -13.07 2.00 18.93
CA ARG A 48 -14.49 1.61 19.02
C ARG A 48 -15.15 1.24 17.68
N SER A 49 -14.51 1.55 16.55
CA SER A 49 -15.08 1.30 15.22
C SER A 49 -14.07 0.69 14.25
N PRO A 50 -13.57 -0.52 14.52
CA PRO A 50 -12.62 -1.18 13.61
C PRO A 50 -13.22 -1.44 12.23
N GLU A 51 -14.54 -1.65 12.14
CA GLU A 51 -15.25 -1.92 10.89
C GLU A 51 -15.25 -0.72 9.93
N ALA A 52 -15.44 0.50 10.44
CA ALA A 52 -15.40 1.72 9.62
C ALA A 52 -14.01 1.93 9.02
N ILE A 53 -12.96 1.68 9.79
CA ILE A 53 -11.57 1.75 9.35
C ILE A 53 -11.29 0.68 8.28
N GLN A 54 -11.73 -0.55 8.54
CA GLN A 54 -11.58 -1.66 7.62
C GLN A 54 -12.27 -1.37 6.28
N ASN A 55 -13.50 -0.87 6.32
CA ASN A 55 -14.25 -0.52 5.11
C ASN A 55 -13.55 0.59 4.33
N TYR A 56 -13.11 1.64 5.01
CA TYR A 56 -12.35 2.72 4.37
C TYR A 56 -11.08 2.20 3.70
N ALA A 57 -10.27 1.42 4.40
CA ALA A 57 -9.03 0.87 3.87
C ALA A 57 -9.29 -0.05 2.68
N THR A 58 -10.35 -0.86 2.74
CA THR A 58 -10.74 -1.75 1.65
C THR A 58 -11.20 -0.97 0.42
N GLU A 59 -12.12 -0.02 0.60
CA GLU A 59 -12.73 0.69 -0.52
C GLU A 59 -11.83 1.76 -1.12
N GLN A 60 -11.03 2.45 -0.31
CA GLN A 60 -10.25 3.60 -0.75
C GLN A 60 -8.81 3.26 -1.13
N VAL A 61 -8.29 2.14 -0.68
CA VAL A 61 -6.90 1.75 -0.90
C VAL A 61 -6.79 0.39 -1.59
N ALA A 62 -7.25 -0.66 -0.93
CA ALA A 62 -7.01 -2.03 -1.40
C ALA A 62 -7.75 -2.36 -2.70
N ALA A 63 -9.04 -2.03 -2.81
CA ALA A 63 -9.82 -2.34 -4.00
C ALA A 63 -9.35 -1.58 -5.24
N PRO A 64 -9.15 -0.25 -5.22
CA PRO A 64 -8.63 0.46 -6.40
C PRO A 64 -7.25 -0.03 -6.84
N MET A 65 -6.39 -0.37 -5.92
CA MET A 65 -5.06 -0.90 -6.24
C MET A 65 -5.14 -2.31 -6.84
N ALA A 66 -5.99 -3.18 -6.30
CA ALA A 66 -6.20 -4.51 -6.83
C ALA A 66 -6.79 -4.47 -8.25
N GLU A 67 -7.79 -3.61 -8.48
CA GLU A 67 -8.37 -3.39 -9.80
C GLU A 67 -7.33 -2.89 -10.81
N ALA A 68 -6.49 -1.95 -10.41
CA ALA A 68 -5.43 -1.44 -11.27
C ALA A 68 -4.42 -2.54 -11.63
N LEU A 69 -4.07 -3.42 -10.70
CA LEU A 69 -3.23 -4.59 -10.95
C LEU A 69 -3.88 -5.57 -11.93
N GLU A 70 -5.17 -5.86 -11.76
CA GLU A 70 -5.93 -6.74 -12.66
C GLU A 70 -6.03 -6.15 -14.08
N GLN A 71 -6.23 -4.86 -14.20
CA GLN A 71 -6.36 -4.15 -15.48
C GLN A 71 -5.03 -3.88 -16.18
N SER A 72 -3.91 -4.10 -15.51
CA SER A 72 -2.57 -3.79 -16.04
C SER A 72 -2.15 -4.66 -17.23
N GLY A 73 -2.81 -5.79 -17.46
CA GLY A 73 -2.42 -6.76 -18.48
C GLY A 73 -1.28 -7.68 -18.07
N LEU A 74 -0.65 -7.45 -16.92
CA LEU A 74 0.30 -8.39 -16.33
C LEU A 74 -0.46 -9.48 -15.59
N SER A 75 -0.06 -10.73 -15.83
CA SER A 75 -0.60 -11.85 -15.07
C SER A 75 0.01 -11.86 -13.67
N VAL A 76 -0.65 -11.16 -12.76
CA VAL A 76 -0.20 -11.01 -11.38
C VAL A 76 -1.06 -11.91 -10.49
N ALA A 77 -0.42 -12.88 -9.83
CA ALA A 77 -1.11 -13.74 -8.88
C ALA A 77 -1.51 -12.95 -7.63
N SER A 78 -2.70 -13.25 -7.10
CA SER A 78 -3.21 -12.68 -5.85
C SER A 78 -3.21 -11.14 -5.81
N PRO A 79 -3.87 -10.45 -6.76
CA PRO A 79 -3.82 -8.97 -6.83
C PRO A 79 -4.28 -8.30 -5.54
N ARG A 80 -5.29 -8.84 -4.88
CA ARG A 80 -5.84 -8.28 -3.63
C ARG A 80 -4.86 -8.38 -2.47
N GLU A 81 -4.18 -9.51 -2.32
CA GLU A 81 -3.16 -9.68 -1.28
C GLU A 81 -1.96 -8.75 -1.53
N ARG A 82 -1.51 -8.65 -2.76
CA ARG A 82 -0.44 -7.74 -3.17
C ARG A 82 -0.80 -6.28 -2.90
N ALA A 83 -2.01 -5.87 -3.25
CA ALA A 83 -2.52 -4.52 -2.96
C ALA A 83 -2.55 -4.24 -1.45
N THR A 84 -3.00 -5.19 -0.65
CA THR A 84 -3.05 -5.05 0.80
C THR A 84 -1.65 -4.95 1.41
N LEU A 85 -0.70 -5.76 0.93
CA LEU A 85 0.69 -5.68 1.37
C LEU A 85 1.33 -4.33 1.01
N ALA A 86 1.16 -3.86 -0.21
CA ALA A 86 1.65 -2.54 -0.61
C ALA A 86 1.00 -1.42 0.22
N GLY A 87 -0.30 -1.49 0.43
CA GLY A 87 -1.04 -0.55 1.27
C GLY A 87 -0.56 -0.53 2.72
N SER A 88 -0.19 -1.68 3.27
CA SER A 88 0.35 -1.77 4.64
C SER A 88 1.65 -0.98 4.81
N GLN A 89 2.50 -0.98 3.80
CA GLN A 89 3.74 -0.18 3.81
C GLN A 89 3.44 1.32 3.76
N LEU A 90 2.52 1.74 2.91
CA LEU A 90 2.13 3.15 2.80
C LEU A 90 1.48 3.66 4.09
N VAL A 91 0.57 2.90 4.66
CA VAL A 91 -0.09 3.25 5.93
C VAL A 91 0.92 3.29 7.08
N GLY A 92 1.81 2.31 7.16
CA GLY A 92 2.87 2.29 8.16
C GLY A 92 3.79 3.50 8.05
N LEU A 93 4.20 3.84 6.82
CA LEU A 93 5.01 5.03 6.54
C LEU A 93 4.29 6.31 6.97
N ALA A 94 2.99 6.42 6.63
CA ALA A 94 2.17 7.55 7.01
C ALA A 94 2.01 7.68 8.54
N MET A 95 1.82 6.58 9.24
CA MET A 95 1.76 6.58 10.71
C MET A 95 3.06 7.09 11.33
N ILE A 96 4.20 6.62 10.87
CA ILE A 96 5.51 7.06 11.35
C ILE A 96 5.72 8.55 11.07
N ARG A 97 5.38 9.00 9.86
CA ARG A 97 5.65 10.37 9.43
C ARG A 97 4.71 11.40 10.05
N TYR A 98 3.40 11.13 10.09
CA TYR A 98 2.38 12.13 10.43
C TYR A 98 1.82 12.01 11.84
N VAL A 99 1.78 10.81 12.39
CA VAL A 99 1.18 10.57 13.71
C VAL A 99 2.26 10.49 14.78
N LEU A 100 3.20 9.57 14.65
CA LEU A 100 4.28 9.36 15.61
C LEU A 100 5.41 10.37 15.45
N ARG A 101 5.58 10.91 14.25
CA ARG A 101 6.61 11.91 13.90
C ARG A 101 8.02 11.47 14.30
N LEU A 102 8.33 10.23 13.97
CA LEU A 102 9.64 9.64 14.31
C LEU A 102 10.71 10.03 13.29
N GLU A 103 11.81 10.57 13.81
CA GLU A 103 12.98 10.84 12.97
C GLU A 103 13.81 9.55 12.75
N PRO A 104 14.50 9.43 11.60
CA PRO A 104 14.65 10.42 10.53
C PRO A 104 13.50 10.46 9.49
N ILE A 105 12.49 9.61 9.61
CA ILE A 105 11.44 9.47 8.61
C ILE A 105 10.52 10.70 8.56
N ALA A 106 10.25 11.31 9.72
CA ALA A 106 9.35 12.46 9.80
C ALA A 106 9.80 13.63 8.93
N SER A 107 11.10 13.91 8.86
CA SER A 107 11.68 15.02 8.09
C SER A 107 12.37 14.58 6.81
N ALA A 108 12.41 13.29 6.48
CA ALA A 108 13.01 12.81 5.26
C ALA A 108 12.32 13.40 4.02
N SER A 109 13.09 13.64 2.96
CA SER A 109 12.51 14.11 1.71
C SER A 109 11.64 13.05 1.05
N ILE A 110 10.63 13.48 0.32
CA ILE A 110 9.77 12.57 -0.45
C ILE A 110 10.57 11.76 -1.44
N ASP A 111 11.54 12.40 -2.13
CA ASP A 111 12.38 11.70 -3.10
C ASP A 111 13.22 10.61 -2.44
N HIS A 112 13.79 10.86 -1.27
CA HIS A 112 14.53 9.85 -0.53
C HIS A 112 13.64 8.66 -0.14
N LEU A 113 12.45 8.94 0.40
CA LEU A 113 11.51 7.88 0.78
C LEU A 113 11.02 7.09 -0.43
N ALA A 114 10.80 7.74 -1.58
CA ALA A 114 10.45 7.05 -2.81
C ALA A 114 11.56 6.11 -3.28
N GLU A 115 12.82 6.51 -3.16
CA GLU A 115 13.97 5.67 -3.51
C GLU A 115 14.15 4.47 -2.59
N VAL A 116 13.92 4.65 -1.28
CA VAL A 116 14.17 3.60 -0.28
C VAL A 116 12.97 2.68 -0.11
N VAL A 117 11.76 3.23 -0.04
CA VAL A 117 10.53 2.45 0.20
C VAL A 117 9.92 1.94 -1.11
N GLY A 118 10.10 2.67 -2.19
CA GLY A 118 9.54 2.33 -3.50
C GLY A 118 9.87 0.92 -3.97
N PRO A 119 11.11 0.46 -3.93
CA PRO A 119 11.48 -0.90 -4.32
C PRO A 119 10.79 -1.99 -3.49
N THR A 120 10.56 -1.74 -2.21
CA THR A 120 9.83 -2.67 -1.33
C THR A 120 8.36 -2.79 -1.77
N ILE A 121 7.71 -1.67 -2.03
CA ILE A 121 6.35 -1.63 -2.55
C ILE A 121 6.29 -2.28 -3.93
N GLN A 122 7.27 -2.00 -4.80
CA GLN A 122 7.36 -2.61 -6.12
C GLN A 122 7.43 -4.14 -6.04
N ARG A 123 8.19 -4.67 -5.09
CA ARG A 123 8.24 -6.11 -4.86
C ARG A 123 6.86 -6.68 -4.50
N TYR A 124 6.10 -6.00 -3.65
CA TYR A 124 4.73 -6.43 -3.34
C TYR A 124 3.81 -6.38 -4.56
N LEU A 125 3.94 -5.38 -5.41
CA LEU A 125 3.09 -5.23 -6.58
C LEU A 125 3.36 -6.31 -7.64
N THR A 126 4.61 -6.56 -7.97
CA THR A 126 5.00 -7.38 -9.14
C THR A 126 6.09 -8.41 -8.87
N GLY A 127 6.70 -8.41 -7.68
CA GLY A 127 7.78 -9.33 -7.34
C GLY A 127 7.31 -10.75 -7.07
N ASP A 128 8.26 -11.67 -6.96
CA ASP A 128 7.99 -13.02 -6.50
C ASP A 128 7.84 -13.02 -4.98
N LEU A 129 6.63 -13.31 -4.50
CA LEU A 129 6.31 -13.39 -3.08
C LEU A 129 6.08 -14.83 -2.61
N GLY A 130 6.16 -15.80 -3.51
CA GLY A 130 5.81 -17.20 -3.21
C GLY A 130 4.33 -17.41 -2.92
N ILE A 131 3.46 -16.48 -3.35
CA ILE A 131 2.00 -16.55 -3.19
C ILE A 131 1.33 -16.77 -4.55
N GLY A 132 0.18 -17.44 -4.54
CA GLY A 132 -0.64 -17.61 -5.74
C GLY A 132 -0.01 -18.53 -6.80
N SER A 133 1.05 -19.26 -6.49
CA SER A 133 1.35 -20.47 -7.24
C SER A 133 0.15 -21.39 -7.06
N ASP A 134 -0.34 -21.92 -8.16
CA ASP A 134 -1.45 -22.86 -8.20
C ASP A 134 -0.97 -24.18 -7.56
N ASP A 135 -0.77 -24.16 -6.25
CA ASP A 135 -0.61 -25.33 -5.44
C ASP A 135 -1.98 -25.97 -5.38
N GLY A 136 -2.25 -26.82 -6.35
CA GLY A 136 -3.33 -27.76 -6.24
C GLY A 136 -3.32 -28.41 -4.85
N PRO A 137 -4.42 -28.99 -4.37
CA PRO A 137 -4.49 -29.53 -3.02
C PRO A 137 -3.25 -30.37 -2.75
N LEU A 138 -2.57 -30.06 -1.65
CA LEU A 138 -1.42 -30.82 -1.18
C LEU A 138 -1.76 -32.31 -1.22
N PRO A 139 -0.92 -33.17 -1.80
CA PRO A 139 -1.21 -34.59 -1.82
C PRO A 139 -1.46 -35.07 -0.39
N GLU A 140 -2.58 -35.75 -0.18
CA GLU A 140 -2.91 -36.37 1.09
C GLU A 140 -1.73 -37.22 1.54
N GLY A 141 -1.14 -36.88 2.69
CA GLY A 141 -0.02 -37.60 3.27
C GLY A 141 1.29 -36.84 3.41
N ALA A 142 1.36 -35.55 3.07
CA ALA A 142 2.55 -34.74 3.32
C ALA A 142 2.75 -34.55 4.85
N PRO A 143 3.95 -34.85 5.40
CA PRO A 143 4.20 -34.66 6.82
C PRO A 143 4.15 -33.19 7.19
N ARG A 144 3.39 -32.88 8.21
CA ARG A 144 3.37 -31.53 8.81
C ARG A 144 4.64 -31.39 9.66
N THR A 145 5.55 -30.55 9.21
CA THR A 145 6.68 -30.08 10.00
C THR A 145 6.32 -28.78 10.68
#